data_112daa7ed07b021e64759897d3545fde
#
_entry.id   112daa7ed07b021e64759897d3545fde
#
_cell.length_a   1.000
_cell.length_b   1.000
_cell.length_c   1.000
_cell.angle_alpha   90.00
_cell.angle_beta   90.00
_cell.angle_gamma   90.00
#
_symmetry.space_group_name_H-M   'P 1'
#
loop_
_entity.id
_entity.type
_entity.pdbx_description
1 polymer ?
#
loop_
_entity_poly.entity_id
_entity_poly.type
_entity_poly.pdbx_seq_one_letter_code
_entity_poly.pdbx_strand_id
1 'polypeptide(L)'
;MLFQFRDSEMPVLERLDTVLRELVEETAIRTGCRAEIERTATGKPWQMDSAFQAAIENAAARHAPDAYVRMPSGASHDAQVVARKLRAAMLFVPSIGGISHHWTENTDDADLVLGCQVLADAAEMILRG
;
A
#
# COMPACT_ATOMS: atom_id res chain seq x y z
N MET A 1 18.95 -1.59 -16.94
CA MET A 1 17.61 -0.95 -16.77
C MET A 1 16.99 -1.54 -15.52
N LEU A 2 16.29 -0.73 -14.70
CA LEU A 2 15.56 -1.19 -13.52
C LEU A 2 14.06 -1.15 -13.80
N PHE A 3 13.37 -2.27 -13.54
CA PHE A 3 11.91 -2.36 -13.55
C PHE A 3 11.39 -2.64 -12.15
N GLN A 4 10.28 -2.02 -11.78
CA GLN A 4 9.59 -2.30 -10.53
C GLN A 4 8.10 -2.43 -10.79
N PHE A 5 7.52 -3.53 -10.33
CA PHE A 5 6.07 -3.75 -10.31
C PHE A 5 5.57 -3.67 -8.88
N ARG A 6 4.39 -3.10 -8.72
CA ARG A 6 3.67 -3.05 -7.43
C ARG A 6 2.21 -3.38 -7.68
N ASP A 7 1.69 -4.32 -6.91
CA ASP A 7 0.27 -4.69 -6.93
C ASP A 7 -0.10 -5.28 -5.57
N SER A 8 -1.39 -5.23 -5.23
CA SER A 8 -1.95 -5.87 -4.04
C SER A 8 -2.11 -7.38 -4.18
N GLU A 9 -2.11 -7.89 -5.43
CA GLU A 9 -2.38 -9.28 -5.76
C GLU A 9 -1.13 -10.02 -6.25
N MET A 10 -0.74 -11.07 -5.53
CA MET A 10 0.41 -11.90 -5.94
C MET A 10 0.29 -12.48 -7.35
N PRO A 11 -0.87 -13.01 -7.79
CA PRO A 11 -0.99 -13.53 -9.15
C PRO A 11 -0.73 -12.49 -10.24
N VAL A 12 -1.07 -11.22 -9.98
CA VAL A 12 -0.78 -10.11 -10.91
C VAL A 12 0.73 -9.88 -10.99
N LEU A 13 1.42 -9.84 -9.85
CA LEU A 13 2.87 -9.66 -9.81
C LEU A 13 3.62 -10.81 -10.50
N GLU A 14 3.17 -12.06 -10.29
CA GLU A 14 3.74 -13.25 -10.94
C GLU A 14 3.53 -13.21 -12.46
N ARG A 15 2.35 -12.79 -12.90
CA ARG A 15 2.06 -12.62 -14.32
C ARG A 15 2.93 -11.52 -14.96
N LEU A 16 3.10 -10.38 -14.28
CA LEU A 16 3.95 -9.30 -14.77
C LEU A 16 5.43 -9.73 -14.89
N ASP A 17 5.95 -10.50 -13.93
CA ASP A 17 7.31 -11.06 -14.03
C ASP A 17 7.44 -12.01 -15.22
N THR A 18 6.45 -12.88 -15.44
CA THR A 18 6.44 -13.80 -16.59
C THR A 18 6.42 -13.03 -17.90
N VAL A 19 5.50 -12.08 -18.07
CA VAL A 19 5.39 -11.26 -19.28
C VAL A 19 6.68 -10.47 -19.54
N LEU A 20 7.31 -9.90 -18.49
CA LEU A 20 8.57 -9.20 -18.66
C LEU A 20 9.67 -10.12 -19.20
N ARG A 21 9.79 -11.36 -18.66
CA ARG A 21 10.80 -12.32 -19.12
C ARG A 21 10.59 -12.74 -20.56
N GLU A 22 9.35 -13.04 -20.93
CA GLU A 22 8.97 -13.39 -22.30
C GLU A 22 9.31 -12.24 -23.27
N LEU A 23 8.96 -11.00 -22.95
CA LEU A 23 9.25 -9.83 -23.78
C LEU A 23 10.76 -9.57 -23.92
N VAL A 24 11.52 -9.77 -22.87
CA VAL A 24 12.98 -9.60 -22.92
C VAL A 24 13.61 -10.68 -23.79
N GLU A 25 13.21 -11.95 -23.66
CA GLU A 25 13.69 -13.07 -24.46
C GLU A 25 13.35 -12.86 -25.94
N GLU A 26 12.09 -12.55 -26.27
CA GLU A 26 11.64 -12.28 -27.63
C GLU A 26 12.42 -11.11 -28.26
N THR A 27 12.61 -10.04 -27.48
CA THR A 27 13.36 -8.87 -27.95
C THR A 27 14.83 -9.19 -28.17
N ALA A 28 15.45 -9.96 -27.29
CA ALA A 28 16.85 -10.39 -27.44
C ALA A 28 17.04 -11.21 -28.72
N ILE A 29 16.13 -12.16 -28.97
CA ILE A 29 16.14 -12.96 -30.21
C ILE A 29 15.99 -12.07 -31.46
N ARG A 30 14.99 -11.19 -31.46
CA ARG A 30 14.69 -10.30 -32.60
C ARG A 30 15.80 -9.33 -32.92
N THR A 31 16.50 -8.83 -31.90
CA THR A 31 17.55 -7.79 -32.08
C THR A 31 18.96 -8.34 -32.13
N GLY A 32 19.17 -9.62 -31.79
CA GLY A 32 20.50 -10.21 -31.63
C GLY A 32 21.25 -9.71 -30.39
N CYS A 33 20.57 -9.00 -29.48
CA CYS A 33 21.18 -8.51 -28.25
C CYS A 33 21.20 -9.61 -27.18
N ARG A 34 22.22 -9.60 -26.35
CA ARG A 34 22.25 -10.41 -25.12
C ARG A 34 21.48 -9.66 -24.01
N ALA A 35 20.55 -10.32 -23.37
CA ALA A 35 19.81 -9.78 -22.23
C ALA A 35 19.85 -10.78 -21.06
N GLU A 36 20.01 -10.27 -19.85
CA GLU A 36 19.95 -11.02 -18.60
C GLU A 36 19.02 -10.28 -17.64
N ILE A 37 18.15 -11.03 -16.93
CA ILE A 37 17.25 -10.50 -15.92
C ILE A 37 17.64 -11.06 -14.57
N GLU A 38 18.02 -10.16 -13.66
CA GLU A 38 18.24 -10.46 -12.26
C GLU A 38 17.10 -9.89 -11.41
N ARG A 39 16.57 -10.69 -10.49
CA ARG A 39 15.58 -10.23 -9.50
C ARG A 39 16.33 -9.75 -8.27
N THR A 40 16.35 -8.45 -8.04
CA THR A 40 17.09 -7.81 -6.94
C THR A 40 16.32 -7.74 -5.63
N ALA A 41 14.98 -7.70 -5.70
CA ALA A 41 14.11 -7.65 -4.52
C ALA A 41 12.74 -8.27 -4.79
N THR A 42 12.13 -8.83 -3.76
CA THR A 42 10.74 -9.33 -3.77
C THR A 42 10.05 -8.92 -2.48
N GLY A 43 9.15 -7.93 -2.58
CA GLY A 43 8.14 -7.67 -1.55
C GLY A 43 6.90 -8.51 -1.86
N LYS A 44 6.32 -9.17 -0.84
CA LYS A 44 5.01 -9.81 -0.98
C LYS A 44 3.95 -8.87 -0.43
N PRO A 45 2.84 -8.62 -1.14
CA PRO A 45 1.71 -7.91 -0.57
C PRO A 45 1.20 -8.64 0.68
N TRP A 46 0.63 -7.90 1.61
CA TRP A 46 0.11 -8.46 2.84
C TRP A 46 -1.25 -7.83 3.15
N GLN A 47 -2.23 -8.68 3.42
CA GLN A 47 -3.55 -8.24 3.84
C GLN A 47 -3.52 -7.78 5.29
N MET A 48 -4.01 -6.57 5.54
CA MET A 48 -4.20 -6.06 6.88
C MET A 48 -5.39 -6.75 7.58
N ASP A 49 -5.40 -6.73 8.90
CA ASP A 49 -6.46 -7.35 9.71
C ASP A 49 -7.84 -6.76 9.37
N SER A 50 -8.78 -7.60 8.97
CA SER A 50 -10.09 -7.17 8.51
C SER A 50 -10.94 -6.52 9.59
N ALA A 51 -10.81 -6.95 10.86
CA ALA A 51 -11.56 -6.36 11.95
C ALA A 51 -11.01 -4.98 12.33
N PHE A 52 -9.68 -4.79 12.26
CA PHE A 52 -9.07 -3.47 12.45
C PHE A 52 -9.42 -2.51 11.31
N GLN A 53 -9.44 -3.01 10.06
CA GLN A 53 -9.91 -2.22 8.92
C GLN A 53 -11.38 -1.82 9.09
N ALA A 54 -12.25 -2.75 9.54
CA ALA A 54 -13.65 -2.43 9.79
C ALA A 54 -13.84 -1.42 10.92
N ALA A 55 -13.04 -1.48 11.98
CA ALA A 55 -13.08 -0.49 13.06
C ALA A 55 -12.70 0.92 12.55
N ILE A 56 -11.63 1.03 11.74
CA ILE A 56 -11.22 2.29 11.12
C ILE A 56 -12.31 2.80 10.18
N GLU A 57 -12.89 1.95 9.35
CA GLU A 57 -13.96 2.32 8.42
C GLU A 57 -15.21 2.82 9.15
N ASN A 58 -15.62 2.14 10.22
CA ASN A 58 -16.75 2.55 11.05
C ASN A 58 -16.50 3.90 11.74
N ALA A 59 -15.28 4.16 12.18
CA ALA A 59 -14.91 5.47 12.73
C ALA A 59 -14.89 6.54 11.64
N ALA A 60 -14.30 6.25 10.47
CA ALA A 60 -14.27 7.16 9.34
C ALA A 60 -15.69 7.53 8.86
N ALA A 61 -16.60 6.58 8.77
CA ALA A 61 -17.99 6.82 8.40
C ALA A 61 -18.73 7.78 9.37
N ARG A 62 -18.30 7.84 10.62
CA ARG A 62 -18.89 8.78 11.61
C ARG A 62 -18.29 10.18 11.52
N HIS A 63 -16.98 10.29 11.31
CA HIS A 63 -16.26 11.55 11.34
C HIS A 63 -16.12 12.22 9.97
N ALA A 64 -16.12 11.43 8.91
CA ALA A 64 -15.92 11.86 7.53
C ALA A 64 -16.88 11.13 6.59
N PRO A 65 -18.23 11.25 6.78
CA PRO A 65 -19.19 10.58 5.92
C PRO A 65 -18.93 10.96 4.46
N ASP A 66 -18.90 9.96 3.57
CA ASP A 66 -18.67 10.12 2.13
C ASP A 66 -17.28 10.70 1.73
N ALA A 67 -16.36 10.89 2.69
CA ALA A 67 -15.05 11.49 2.47
C ALA A 67 -13.88 10.54 2.84
N TYR A 68 -14.11 9.23 2.84
CA TYR A 68 -13.08 8.22 3.03
C TYR A 68 -13.14 7.16 1.95
N VAL A 69 -12.03 6.44 1.78
CA VAL A 69 -11.93 5.36 0.79
C VAL A 69 -11.05 4.22 1.34
N ARG A 70 -11.46 2.97 1.07
CA ARG A 70 -10.57 1.82 1.23
C ARG A 70 -9.70 1.71 0.00
N MET A 71 -8.39 1.64 0.19
CA MET A 71 -7.44 1.56 -0.92
C MET A 71 -6.24 0.67 -0.56
N PRO A 72 -5.65 -0.03 -1.53
CA PRO A 72 -4.35 -0.65 -1.32
C PRO A 72 -3.25 0.42 -1.27
N SER A 73 -2.22 0.20 -0.46
CA SER A 73 -1.00 1.00 -0.52
C SER A 73 0.05 0.32 -1.40
N GLY A 74 0.53 1.04 -2.40
CA GLY A 74 1.64 0.58 -3.26
C GLY A 74 3.02 0.79 -2.64
N ALA A 75 3.12 1.41 -1.46
CA ALA A 75 4.38 1.63 -0.75
C ALA A 75 4.72 0.44 0.17
N SER A 76 5.98 0.36 0.57
CA SER A 76 6.41 -0.54 1.64
C SER A 76 6.22 0.16 2.99
N HIS A 77 5.63 -0.55 3.95
CA HIS A 77 5.35 -0.03 5.29
C HIS A 77 5.81 -1.00 6.36
N ASP A 78 6.24 -0.50 7.49
CA ASP A 78 6.55 -1.32 8.67
C ASP A 78 5.34 -2.14 9.13
N ALA A 79 4.13 -1.59 8.97
CA ALA A 79 2.88 -2.31 9.23
C ALA A 79 2.79 -3.63 8.44
N GLN A 80 3.30 -3.70 7.21
CA GLN A 80 3.35 -4.92 6.41
C GLN A 80 4.25 -6.01 7.05
N VAL A 81 5.32 -5.59 7.71
CA VAL A 81 6.22 -6.50 8.44
C VAL A 81 5.58 -6.95 9.74
N VAL A 82 5.02 -6.02 10.50
CA VAL A 82 4.33 -6.26 11.78
C VAL A 82 3.11 -7.18 11.58
N ALA A 83 2.33 -6.96 10.51
CA ALA A 83 1.13 -7.74 10.19
C ALA A 83 1.39 -9.24 10.00
N ARG A 84 2.64 -9.64 9.76
CA ARG A 84 3.02 -11.06 9.68
C ARG A 84 2.97 -11.78 11.03
N LYS A 85 2.95 -11.06 12.13
CA LYS A 85 3.02 -11.59 13.50
C LYS A 85 1.91 -11.08 14.40
N LEU A 86 1.43 -9.87 14.16
CA LEU A 86 0.44 -9.17 14.96
C LEU A 86 -0.68 -8.67 14.05
N ARG A 87 -1.85 -8.46 14.63
CA ARG A 87 -2.93 -7.77 13.92
C ARG A 87 -2.51 -6.32 13.68
N ALA A 88 -2.63 -5.85 12.45
CA ALA A 88 -2.29 -4.49 12.07
C ALA A 88 -3.24 -3.97 10.98
N ALA A 89 -3.44 -2.68 10.95
CA ALA A 89 -4.08 -1.94 9.87
C ALA A 89 -3.40 -0.58 9.72
N MET A 90 -3.76 0.16 8.68
CA MET A 90 -3.19 1.48 8.42
C MET A 90 -4.32 2.47 8.14
N LEU A 91 -4.14 3.69 8.61
CA LEU A 91 -4.94 4.86 8.28
C LEU A 91 -4.02 5.89 7.64
N PHE A 92 -4.47 6.49 6.56
CA PHE A 92 -3.79 7.59 5.88
C PHE A 92 -4.65 8.85 5.94
N VAL A 93 -3.99 9.99 5.97
CA VAL A 93 -4.60 11.30 5.79
C VAL A 93 -4.10 11.92 4.49
N PRO A 94 -4.84 12.85 3.86
CA PRO A 94 -4.40 13.49 2.63
C PRO A 94 -3.08 14.25 2.79
N SER A 95 -2.25 14.25 1.76
CA SER A 95 -1.09 15.12 1.67
C SER A 95 -1.39 16.31 0.78
N ILE A 96 -0.95 17.50 1.18
CA ILE A 96 -1.12 18.73 0.41
C ILE A 96 -0.43 18.58 -0.95
N GLY A 97 -1.21 18.76 -2.02
CA GLY A 97 -0.71 18.59 -3.39
C GLY A 97 -0.35 17.15 -3.76
N GLY A 98 -0.69 16.14 -2.95
CA GLY A 98 -0.34 14.73 -3.20
C GLY A 98 1.17 14.45 -3.08
N ILE A 99 1.92 15.32 -2.40
CA ILE A 99 3.37 15.18 -2.23
C ILE A 99 3.65 14.06 -1.24
N SER A 100 4.55 13.14 -1.60
CA SER A 100 5.02 12.06 -0.74
C SER A 100 6.52 11.85 -0.91
N HIS A 101 7.19 11.40 0.16
CA HIS A 101 8.65 11.17 0.19
C HIS A 101 9.49 12.40 -0.18
N HIS A 102 9.03 13.58 0.18
CA HIS A 102 9.71 14.84 -0.08
C HIS A 102 9.74 15.71 1.19
N TRP A 103 10.75 16.56 1.32
CA TRP A 103 10.91 17.42 2.51
C TRP A 103 9.79 18.46 2.68
N THR A 104 9.00 18.72 1.62
CA THR A 104 7.82 19.61 1.67
C THR A 104 6.52 18.84 1.91
N GLU A 105 6.56 17.52 2.12
CA GLU A 105 5.38 16.75 2.44
C GLU A 105 4.71 17.30 3.70
N ASN A 106 3.43 17.61 3.59
CA ASN A 106 2.66 18.17 4.68
C ASN A 106 1.17 17.79 4.55
N THR A 107 0.44 17.90 5.63
CA THR A 107 -1.00 17.64 5.71
C THR A 107 -1.68 18.84 6.37
N ASP A 108 -2.87 19.19 5.93
CA ASP A 108 -3.66 20.26 6.55
C ASP A 108 -4.00 19.89 8.01
N ASP A 109 -3.95 20.87 8.90
CA ASP A 109 -4.25 20.66 10.33
C ASP A 109 -5.62 20.05 10.57
N ALA A 110 -6.61 20.41 9.75
CA ALA A 110 -7.95 19.84 9.82
C ALA A 110 -7.96 18.32 9.52
N ASP A 111 -7.19 17.89 8.52
CA ASP A 111 -7.06 16.48 8.15
C ASP A 111 -6.27 15.69 9.21
N LEU A 112 -5.25 16.32 9.83
CA LEU A 112 -4.53 15.72 10.96
C LEU A 112 -5.45 15.50 12.16
N VAL A 113 -6.25 16.51 12.52
CA VAL A 113 -7.21 16.40 13.63
C VAL A 113 -8.25 15.32 13.33
N LEU A 114 -8.79 15.32 12.11
CA LEU A 114 -9.76 14.31 11.67
C LEU A 114 -9.16 12.88 11.72
N GLY A 115 -7.95 12.71 11.21
CA GLY A 115 -7.24 11.42 11.27
C GLY A 115 -7.02 10.95 12.71
N CYS A 116 -6.66 11.85 13.63
CA CYS A 116 -6.53 11.54 15.06
C CYS A 116 -7.86 11.10 15.68
N GLN A 117 -8.97 11.77 15.35
CA GLN A 117 -10.30 11.40 15.85
C GLN A 117 -10.73 10.02 15.36
N VAL A 118 -10.56 9.75 14.06
CA VAL A 118 -10.85 8.44 13.47
C VAL A 118 -9.99 7.35 14.12
N LEU A 119 -8.69 7.61 14.31
CA LEU A 119 -7.78 6.65 14.93
C LEU A 119 -8.16 6.36 16.39
N ALA A 120 -8.49 7.40 17.16
CA ALA A 120 -8.88 7.26 18.58
C ALA A 120 -10.14 6.41 18.72
N ASP A 121 -11.18 6.70 17.93
CA ASP A 121 -12.43 5.95 17.97
C ASP A 121 -12.25 4.50 17.50
N ALA A 122 -11.47 4.28 16.45
CA ALA A 122 -11.15 2.93 15.98
C ALA A 122 -10.40 2.13 17.05
N ALA A 123 -9.41 2.76 17.71
CA ALA A 123 -8.66 2.12 18.79
C ALA A 123 -9.57 1.77 19.98
N GLU A 124 -10.49 2.66 20.35
CA GLU A 124 -11.48 2.38 21.41
C GLU A 124 -12.37 1.18 21.04
N MET A 125 -12.87 1.11 19.80
CA MET A 125 -13.65 -0.04 19.34
C MET A 125 -12.88 -1.34 19.39
N ILE A 126 -11.61 -1.32 18.96
CA ILE A 126 -10.73 -2.51 18.99
C ILE A 126 -10.45 -2.99 20.43
N LEU A 127 -10.27 -2.06 21.37
CA LEU A 127 -9.97 -2.39 22.77
C LEU A 127 -11.19 -2.87 23.56
N ARG A 128 -12.38 -2.44 23.15
CA ARG A 128 -13.63 -2.88 23.80
C ARG A 128 -14.13 -4.25 23.32
N GLY A 129 -13.59 -4.78 22.19
CA GLY A 129 -13.93 -6.10 21.63
C GLY A 129 -15.19 -6.07 20.82
#